data_8906a7fc3f7267af7c4079d55f50c730
#
_entry.id   8906a7fc3f7267af7c4079d55f50c730
#
_cell.length_a   1.000
_cell.length_b   1.000
_cell.length_c   1.000
_cell.angle_alpha   90.00
_cell.angle_beta   90.00
_cell.angle_gamma   90.00
#
_symmetry.space_group_name_H-M   'P 1'
#
loop_
_entity.id
_entity.type
_entity.pdbx_description
1 polymer ?
#
loop_
_entity_poly.entity_id
_entity_poly.type
_entity_poly.pdbx_seq_one_letter_code
_entity_poly.pdbx_strand_id
1 'polypeptide(L)'
;MLNIFIALLLTLPALAQSIDPRDRDFWNGKFNDPKTQFKREPSRLLIDATRDRKPGSAIDLGMGEGRNAIYLAQHGWQVTGVDLADAGVAQAKTRAAELHVNLTVVVDSLDHYDLGKHRWDLIAMFYVHAWYHGAKSANMARLKEALKPGGLLVVEGFAGPERYMFQMNELLQDFPEMRVLRYEDLQAEAEWAPGKSSHIVRLIAERVW
;
A
#
# COMPACT_ATOMS: atom_id res chain seq x y z
N MET A 1 39.79 -4.33 56.95
CA MET A 1 38.76 -3.57 56.34
C MET A 1 38.79 -3.84 54.84
N LEU A 2 37.88 -4.67 54.35
CA LEU A 2 37.83 -5.10 52.95
C LEU A 2 36.68 -4.35 52.25
N ASN A 3 37.03 -3.38 51.38
CA ASN A 3 36.07 -2.66 50.60
C ASN A 3 35.60 -3.50 49.39
N ILE A 4 34.37 -3.99 49.44
CA ILE A 4 33.72 -4.67 48.33
C ILE A 4 33.09 -3.59 47.45
N PHE A 5 33.67 -3.32 46.27
CA PHE A 5 33.05 -2.56 45.21
C PHE A 5 32.01 -3.44 44.52
N ILE A 6 30.72 -3.17 44.76
CA ILE A 6 29.62 -3.75 44.00
C ILE A 6 29.49 -2.93 42.69
N ALA A 7 29.97 -3.51 41.60
CA ALA A 7 29.71 -2.97 40.26
C ALA A 7 28.23 -3.21 39.88
N LEU A 8 27.43 -2.15 39.93
CA LEU A 8 26.04 -2.16 39.44
C LEU A 8 26.08 -2.19 37.93
N LEU A 9 25.97 -3.38 37.34
CA LEU A 9 25.73 -3.55 35.92
C LEU A 9 24.31 -3.05 35.60
N LEU A 10 24.21 -1.79 35.16
CA LEU A 10 23.03 -1.26 34.53
C LEU A 10 22.85 -1.95 33.17
N THR A 11 22.04 -3.00 33.14
CA THR A 11 21.51 -3.54 31.87
C THR A 11 20.57 -2.52 31.31
N LEU A 12 21.06 -1.74 30.33
CA LEU A 12 20.21 -0.94 29.48
C LEU A 12 19.21 -1.88 28.76
N PRO A 13 17.90 -1.62 28.84
CA PRO A 13 16.97 -2.37 28.02
C PRO A 13 17.36 -2.18 26.56
N ALA A 14 17.55 -3.29 25.84
CA ALA A 14 17.71 -3.25 24.40
C ALA A 14 16.53 -2.44 23.84
N LEU A 15 16.81 -1.26 23.31
CA LEU A 15 15.85 -0.48 22.54
C LEU A 15 15.35 -1.41 21.44
N ALA A 16 14.11 -1.89 21.57
CA ALA A 16 13.44 -2.56 20.49
C ALA A 16 13.47 -1.56 19.32
N GLN A 17 14.34 -1.80 18.34
CA GLN A 17 14.37 -1.01 17.12
C GLN A 17 12.96 -1.10 16.54
N SER A 18 12.27 0.02 16.47
CA SER A 18 10.97 0.08 15.81
C SER A 18 11.18 -0.34 14.37
N ILE A 19 10.57 -1.47 13.99
CA ILE A 19 10.64 -1.99 12.63
C ILE A 19 10.10 -0.91 11.69
N ASP A 20 10.90 -0.49 10.71
CA ASP A 20 10.44 0.43 9.67
C ASP A 20 9.61 -0.38 8.65
N PRO A 21 8.31 -0.11 8.50
CA PRO A 21 7.47 -0.83 7.53
C PRO A 21 7.83 -0.53 6.06
N ARG A 22 8.85 0.30 5.82
CA ARG A 22 9.44 0.52 4.49
C ARG A 22 10.67 -0.37 4.25
N ASP A 23 10.98 -1.26 5.19
CA ASP A 23 12.13 -2.14 5.13
C ASP A 23 11.83 -3.37 4.25
N ARG A 24 12.72 -3.61 3.28
CA ARG A 24 12.65 -4.76 2.36
C ARG A 24 12.73 -6.09 3.10
N ASP A 25 13.66 -6.22 4.04
CA ASP A 25 13.90 -7.48 4.76
C ASP A 25 12.73 -7.81 5.68
N PHE A 26 12.10 -6.79 6.28
CA PHE A 26 10.87 -6.97 7.05
C PHE A 26 9.77 -7.61 6.19
N TRP A 27 9.49 -7.06 5.00
CA TRP A 27 8.44 -7.58 4.13
C TRP A 27 8.81 -8.91 3.49
N ASN A 28 10.07 -9.12 3.08
CA ASN A 28 10.53 -10.43 2.62
C ASN A 28 10.34 -11.49 3.71
N GLY A 29 10.62 -11.16 4.96
CA GLY A 29 10.35 -12.04 6.10
C GLY A 29 8.86 -12.36 6.23
N LYS A 30 7.97 -11.38 6.07
CA LYS A 30 6.51 -11.58 6.12
C LYS A 30 5.99 -12.47 4.99
N PHE A 31 6.43 -12.24 3.75
CA PHE A 31 5.99 -13.04 2.60
C PHE A 31 6.58 -14.45 2.59
N ASN A 32 7.71 -14.69 3.26
CA ASN A 32 8.31 -16.02 3.42
C ASN A 32 7.84 -16.78 4.66
N ASP A 33 7.14 -16.12 5.60
CA ASP A 33 6.65 -16.76 6.82
C ASP A 33 5.35 -17.55 6.54
N PRO A 34 5.35 -18.90 6.65
CA PRO A 34 4.16 -19.71 6.39
C PRO A 34 3.02 -19.46 7.39
N LYS A 35 3.28 -18.77 8.50
CA LYS A 35 2.27 -18.37 9.47
C LYS A 35 1.58 -17.07 9.08
N THR A 36 2.19 -16.27 8.21
CA THR A 36 1.58 -15.05 7.68
C THR A 36 0.68 -15.41 6.51
N GLN A 37 -0.62 -15.20 6.66
CA GLN A 37 -1.60 -15.45 5.60
C GLN A 37 -2.22 -14.13 5.17
N PHE A 38 -1.92 -13.71 3.96
CA PHE A 38 -2.59 -12.58 3.32
C PHE A 38 -3.81 -13.07 2.53
N LYS A 39 -4.87 -12.29 2.51
CA LYS A 39 -6.04 -12.57 1.64
C LYS A 39 -5.62 -12.53 0.17
N ARG A 40 -6.10 -13.50 -0.59
CA ARG A 40 -5.86 -13.59 -2.03
C ARG A 40 -6.93 -12.90 -2.87
N GLU A 41 -8.09 -12.64 -2.26
CA GLU A 41 -9.18 -11.92 -2.91
C GLU A 41 -8.81 -10.43 -3.07
N PRO A 42 -9.18 -9.81 -4.19
CA PRO A 42 -8.98 -8.37 -4.41
C PRO A 42 -9.80 -7.56 -3.42
N SER A 43 -9.37 -6.32 -3.17
CA SER A 43 -10.12 -5.40 -2.33
C SER A 43 -11.51 -5.09 -2.91
N ARG A 44 -12.53 -5.14 -2.05
CA ARG A 44 -13.90 -4.74 -2.41
C ARG A 44 -13.95 -3.29 -2.89
N LEU A 45 -13.17 -2.41 -2.24
CA LEU A 45 -13.05 -1.01 -2.66
C LEU A 45 -12.57 -0.89 -4.11
N LEU A 46 -11.56 -1.68 -4.50
CA LEU A 46 -11.04 -1.69 -5.86
C LEU A 46 -12.04 -2.25 -6.86
N ILE A 47 -12.70 -3.36 -6.51
CA ILE A 47 -13.77 -3.94 -7.33
C ILE A 47 -14.86 -2.89 -7.62
N ASP A 48 -15.33 -2.23 -6.55
CA ASP A 48 -16.37 -1.21 -6.67
C ASP A 48 -15.91 0.00 -7.49
N ALA A 49 -14.65 0.44 -7.32
CA ALA A 49 -14.08 1.55 -8.07
C ALA A 49 -13.97 1.30 -9.58
N THR A 50 -13.80 0.02 -9.98
CA THR A 50 -13.49 -0.35 -11.36
C THR A 50 -14.64 -1.00 -12.14
N ARG A 51 -15.73 -1.38 -11.46
CA ARG A 51 -16.85 -2.15 -12.01
C ARG A 51 -17.41 -1.59 -13.31
N ASP A 52 -17.62 -0.27 -13.35
CA ASP A 52 -18.24 0.43 -14.47
C ASP A 52 -17.24 1.30 -15.25
N ARG A 53 -15.95 1.03 -15.07
CA ARG A 53 -14.87 1.78 -15.73
C ARG A 53 -14.31 1.01 -16.92
N LYS A 54 -14.09 1.73 -18.02
CA LYS A 54 -13.34 1.17 -19.15
C LYS A 54 -11.89 0.91 -18.71
N PRO A 55 -11.37 -0.31 -18.89
CA PRO A 55 -9.98 -0.62 -18.56
C PRO A 55 -8.99 0.25 -19.33
N GLY A 56 -7.94 0.68 -18.64
CA GLY A 56 -6.84 1.48 -19.15
C GLY A 56 -5.50 1.05 -18.50
N SER A 57 -4.60 2.00 -18.29
CA SER A 57 -3.35 1.78 -17.57
C SER A 57 -3.57 1.88 -16.06
N ALA A 58 -3.11 0.89 -15.31
CA ALA A 58 -3.20 0.87 -13.86
C ALA A 58 -1.84 0.61 -13.20
N ILE A 59 -1.64 1.18 -12.02
CA ILE A 59 -0.51 0.85 -11.15
C ILE A 59 -1.01 0.44 -9.76
N ASP A 60 -0.44 -0.65 -9.23
CA ASP A 60 -0.67 -1.13 -7.86
C ASP A 60 0.61 -0.87 -7.05
N LEU A 61 0.55 0.10 -6.14
CA LEU A 61 1.66 0.55 -5.31
C LEU A 61 1.75 -0.31 -4.05
N GLY A 62 2.87 -1.02 -3.86
CA GLY A 62 3.03 -1.98 -2.80
C GLY A 62 2.15 -3.22 -3.03
N MET A 63 2.23 -3.79 -4.22
CA MET A 63 1.30 -4.84 -4.67
C MET A 63 1.39 -6.15 -3.87
N GLY A 64 2.50 -6.40 -3.14
CA GLY A 64 2.76 -7.65 -2.43
C GLY A 64 2.65 -8.87 -3.33
N GLU A 65 1.79 -9.84 -2.95
CA GLU A 65 1.48 -11.05 -3.74
C GLU A 65 0.54 -10.79 -4.93
N GLY A 66 0.24 -9.52 -5.23
CA GLY A 66 -0.47 -9.10 -6.44
C GLY A 66 -1.98 -9.33 -6.45
N ARG A 67 -2.66 -9.44 -5.30
CA ARG A 67 -4.11 -9.72 -5.25
C ARG A 67 -4.94 -8.72 -6.07
N ASN A 68 -4.62 -7.44 -5.95
CA ASN A 68 -5.30 -6.35 -6.66
C ASN A 68 -4.81 -6.23 -8.11
N ALA A 69 -3.49 -6.29 -8.32
CA ALA A 69 -2.89 -6.22 -9.66
C ALA A 69 -3.39 -7.35 -10.58
N ILE A 70 -3.46 -8.59 -10.08
CA ILE A 70 -3.96 -9.75 -10.83
C ILE A 70 -5.45 -9.56 -11.17
N TYR A 71 -6.26 -9.12 -10.21
CA TYR A 71 -7.68 -8.82 -10.47
C TYR A 71 -7.84 -7.80 -11.60
N LEU A 72 -7.11 -6.70 -11.56
CA LEU A 72 -7.17 -5.67 -12.60
C LEU A 72 -6.76 -6.24 -13.97
N ALA A 73 -5.68 -7.04 -14.02
CA ALA A 73 -5.22 -7.66 -15.26
C ALA A 73 -6.25 -8.64 -15.84
N GLN A 74 -6.92 -9.44 -14.99
CA GLN A 74 -8.02 -10.33 -15.41
C GLN A 74 -9.22 -9.58 -15.98
N HIS A 75 -9.39 -8.28 -15.60
CA HIS A 75 -10.46 -7.41 -16.08
C HIS A 75 -10.00 -6.45 -17.20
N GLY A 76 -8.90 -6.79 -17.88
CA GLY A 76 -8.45 -6.11 -19.08
C GLY A 76 -7.61 -4.85 -18.87
N TRP A 77 -7.23 -4.53 -17.63
CA TRP A 77 -6.34 -3.42 -17.34
C TRP A 77 -4.89 -3.75 -17.73
N GLN A 78 -4.17 -2.77 -18.24
CA GLN A 78 -2.72 -2.85 -18.44
C GLN A 78 -2.04 -2.50 -17.12
N VAL A 79 -1.63 -3.51 -16.35
CA VAL A 79 -1.22 -3.32 -14.96
C VAL A 79 0.28 -3.37 -14.80
N THR A 80 0.80 -2.41 -14.04
CA THR A 80 2.13 -2.46 -13.43
C THR A 80 1.96 -2.59 -11.92
N GLY A 81 2.54 -3.63 -11.32
CA GLY A 81 2.65 -3.77 -9.88
C GLY A 81 4.06 -3.47 -9.42
N VAL A 82 4.22 -2.66 -8.39
CA VAL A 82 5.52 -2.30 -7.80
C VAL A 82 5.54 -2.70 -6.34
N ASP A 83 6.57 -3.41 -5.92
CA ASP A 83 6.81 -3.74 -4.52
C ASP A 83 8.30 -3.80 -4.24
N LEU A 84 8.70 -3.45 -3.02
CA LEU A 84 10.09 -3.52 -2.60
C LEU A 84 10.52 -4.95 -2.22
N ALA A 85 9.57 -5.83 -1.88
CA ALA A 85 9.83 -7.19 -1.40
C ALA A 85 9.92 -8.20 -2.56
N ASP A 86 11.11 -8.75 -2.78
CA ASP A 86 11.35 -9.76 -3.81
C ASP A 86 10.45 -10.99 -3.65
N ALA A 87 10.21 -11.41 -2.40
CA ALA A 87 9.39 -12.57 -2.08
C ALA A 87 7.93 -12.36 -2.50
N GLY A 88 7.33 -11.21 -2.19
CA GLY A 88 5.98 -10.87 -2.63
C GLY A 88 5.87 -10.83 -4.15
N VAL A 89 6.82 -10.16 -4.82
CA VAL A 89 6.88 -10.07 -6.28
C VAL A 89 7.02 -11.46 -6.93
N ALA A 90 7.84 -12.35 -6.37
CA ALA A 90 8.00 -13.72 -6.90
C ALA A 90 6.67 -14.51 -6.82
N GLN A 91 5.95 -14.39 -5.72
CA GLN A 91 4.64 -15.03 -5.54
C GLN A 91 3.60 -14.44 -6.51
N ALA A 92 3.60 -13.11 -6.69
CA ALA A 92 2.73 -12.45 -7.67
C ALA A 92 2.97 -12.93 -9.10
N LYS A 93 4.26 -13.07 -9.51
CA LYS A 93 4.64 -13.61 -10.83
C LYS A 93 4.14 -15.03 -11.03
N THR A 94 4.39 -15.90 -10.05
CA THR A 94 3.94 -17.32 -10.11
C THR A 94 2.43 -17.38 -10.27
N ARG A 95 1.69 -16.64 -9.44
CA ARG A 95 0.25 -16.65 -9.48
C ARG A 95 -0.32 -16.03 -10.76
N ALA A 96 0.27 -14.97 -11.29
CA ALA A 96 -0.12 -14.39 -12.57
C ALA A 96 0.07 -15.41 -13.73
N ALA A 97 1.19 -16.14 -13.72
CA ALA A 97 1.45 -17.20 -14.71
C ALA A 97 0.43 -18.35 -14.62
N GLU A 98 0.11 -18.84 -13.42
CA GLU A 98 -0.92 -19.86 -13.17
C GLU A 98 -2.30 -19.46 -13.69
N LEU A 99 -2.63 -18.18 -13.58
CA LEU A 99 -3.90 -17.59 -14.01
C LEU A 99 -3.88 -17.10 -15.47
N HIS A 100 -2.75 -17.27 -16.17
CA HIS A 100 -2.53 -16.82 -17.55
C HIS A 100 -2.83 -15.34 -17.78
N VAL A 101 -2.50 -14.47 -16.82
CA VAL A 101 -2.65 -13.04 -16.94
C VAL A 101 -1.32 -12.32 -17.16
N ASN A 102 -1.35 -11.30 -18.02
CA ASN A 102 -0.19 -10.45 -18.27
C ASN A 102 -0.12 -9.37 -17.18
N LEU A 103 0.95 -9.39 -16.39
CA LEU A 103 1.23 -8.45 -15.33
C LEU A 103 2.68 -7.97 -15.43
N THR A 104 2.89 -6.68 -15.58
CA THR A 104 4.22 -6.08 -15.43
C THR A 104 4.51 -5.96 -13.94
N VAL A 105 5.59 -6.60 -13.47
CA VAL A 105 5.99 -6.56 -12.05
C VAL A 105 7.39 -5.98 -11.91
N VAL A 106 7.54 -5.07 -10.97
CA VAL A 106 8.78 -4.35 -10.71
C VAL A 106 9.15 -4.51 -9.24
N VAL A 107 10.39 -4.95 -8.98
CA VAL A 107 10.97 -4.92 -7.63
C VAL A 107 11.69 -3.59 -7.49
N ASP A 108 11.07 -2.66 -6.79
CA ASP A 108 11.65 -1.33 -6.52
C ASP A 108 11.00 -0.70 -5.28
N SER A 109 11.70 0.22 -4.67
CA SER A 109 11.12 1.10 -3.65
C SER A 109 10.24 2.14 -4.31
N LEU A 110 9.07 2.39 -3.73
CA LEU A 110 8.18 3.46 -4.17
C LEU A 110 8.82 4.86 -4.07
N ASP A 111 9.88 5.01 -3.28
CA ASP A 111 10.65 6.25 -3.21
C ASP A 111 11.47 6.51 -4.49
N HIS A 112 11.91 5.44 -5.17
CA HIS A 112 12.74 5.52 -6.37
C HIS A 112 11.94 5.34 -7.67
N TYR A 113 10.88 4.54 -7.63
CA TYR A 113 10.10 4.24 -8.82
C TYR A 113 9.48 5.50 -9.43
N ASP A 114 9.76 5.75 -10.72
CA ASP A 114 9.17 6.89 -11.44
C ASP A 114 7.70 6.59 -11.82
N LEU A 115 6.77 7.29 -11.18
CA LEU A 115 5.35 7.18 -11.48
C LEU A 115 5.00 7.78 -12.86
N GLY A 116 5.86 8.63 -13.41
CA GLY A 116 5.60 9.37 -14.65
C GLY A 116 4.58 10.48 -14.47
N LYS A 117 4.21 11.09 -15.61
CA LYS A 117 3.23 12.19 -15.67
C LYS A 117 2.07 11.77 -16.56
N HIS A 118 0.82 11.99 -16.11
CA HIS A 118 -0.39 11.65 -16.88
C HIS A 118 -0.34 10.24 -17.50
N ARG A 119 0.16 9.29 -16.72
CA ARG A 119 0.44 7.93 -17.20
C ARG A 119 -0.68 6.96 -16.86
N TRP A 120 -1.35 7.16 -15.71
CA TRP A 120 -2.24 6.16 -15.13
C TRP A 120 -3.69 6.57 -15.20
N ASP A 121 -4.56 5.65 -15.65
CA ASP A 121 -6.00 5.75 -15.55
C ASP A 121 -6.48 5.32 -14.16
N LEU A 122 -5.65 4.55 -13.44
CA LEU A 122 -5.91 4.12 -12.06
C LEU A 122 -4.61 3.98 -11.28
N ILE A 123 -4.58 4.57 -10.07
CA ILE A 123 -3.56 4.31 -9.06
C ILE A 123 -4.24 3.63 -7.87
N ALA A 124 -3.81 2.41 -7.56
CA ALA A 124 -4.21 1.64 -6.38
C ALA A 124 -3.14 1.78 -5.28
N MET A 125 -3.56 2.20 -4.09
CA MET A 125 -2.70 2.41 -2.93
C MET A 125 -3.33 1.77 -1.69
N PHE A 126 -2.94 0.51 -1.39
CA PHE A 126 -3.51 -0.28 -0.31
C PHE A 126 -2.46 -0.56 0.76
N TYR A 127 -2.64 0.00 1.96
CA TYR A 127 -1.79 -0.20 3.14
C TYR A 127 -0.31 0.21 2.97
N VAL A 128 -0.01 1.09 2.02
CA VAL A 128 1.33 1.70 1.83
C VAL A 128 1.42 3.10 2.47
N HIS A 129 0.63 3.34 3.50
CA HIS A 129 0.56 4.60 4.21
C HIS A 129 1.90 5.01 4.85
N ALA A 130 2.77 4.05 5.20
CA ALA A 130 4.12 4.35 5.69
C ALA A 130 4.98 5.05 4.62
N TRP A 131 4.91 4.59 3.36
CA TRP A 131 5.53 5.30 2.25
C TRP A 131 4.88 6.67 2.03
N TYR A 132 3.55 6.72 2.00
CA TYR A 132 2.82 7.97 1.78
C TYR A 132 3.26 9.06 2.75
N HIS A 133 3.31 8.77 4.06
CA HIS A 133 3.70 9.71 5.09
C HIS A 133 5.21 9.94 5.18
N GLY A 134 6.04 9.04 4.67
CA GLY A 134 7.50 9.16 4.70
C GLY A 134 8.02 10.44 4.04
N ALA A 135 7.39 10.85 2.93
CA ALA A 135 7.64 12.09 2.22
C ALA A 135 6.33 12.67 1.68
N LYS A 136 5.37 12.92 2.57
CA LYS A 136 3.96 13.20 2.27
C LYS A 136 3.75 14.18 1.13
N SER A 137 4.29 15.40 1.24
CA SER A 137 4.08 16.45 0.23
C SER A 137 4.61 16.06 -1.16
N ALA A 138 5.77 15.39 -1.20
CA ALA A 138 6.36 14.92 -2.45
C ALA A 138 5.54 13.77 -3.04
N ASN A 139 5.12 12.80 -2.22
CA ASN A 139 4.35 11.65 -2.67
C ASN A 139 2.94 12.05 -3.13
N MET A 140 2.28 12.98 -2.45
CA MET A 140 1.04 13.61 -2.93
C MET A 140 1.21 14.23 -4.33
N ALA A 141 2.25 15.05 -4.51
CA ALA A 141 2.51 15.69 -5.80
C ALA A 141 2.77 14.65 -6.90
N ARG A 142 3.54 13.60 -6.61
CA ARG A 142 3.80 12.49 -7.54
C ARG A 142 2.53 11.74 -7.94
N LEU A 143 1.64 11.44 -6.99
CA LEU A 143 0.36 10.77 -7.25
C LEU A 143 -0.54 11.64 -8.14
N LYS A 144 -0.67 12.93 -7.80
CA LYS A 144 -1.48 13.89 -8.57
C LYS A 144 -0.97 14.05 -10.00
N GLU A 145 0.34 14.19 -10.18
CA GLU A 145 0.95 14.36 -11.50
C GLU A 145 0.85 13.08 -12.35
N ALA A 146 0.97 11.93 -11.74
CA ALA A 146 0.97 10.63 -12.41
C ALA A 146 -0.41 10.23 -12.98
N LEU A 147 -1.50 10.67 -12.34
CA LEU A 147 -2.86 10.41 -12.84
C LEU A 147 -3.16 11.18 -14.12
N LYS A 148 -3.84 10.55 -15.06
CA LYS A 148 -4.48 11.23 -16.20
C LYS A 148 -5.70 12.03 -15.73
N PRO A 149 -6.12 13.08 -16.45
CA PRO A 149 -7.48 13.62 -16.28
C PRO A 149 -8.54 12.50 -16.39
N GLY A 150 -9.49 12.44 -15.46
CA GLY A 150 -10.45 11.34 -15.34
C GLY A 150 -9.92 10.07 -14.67
N GLY A 151 -8.63 10.01 -14.36
CA GLY A 151 -8.01 8.89 -13.65
C GLY A 151 -8.42 8.80 -12.18
N LEU A 152 -8.43 7.59 -11.65
CA LEU A 152 -8.83 7.29 -10.26
C LEU A 152 -7.62 7.09 -9.35
N LEU A 153 -7.70 7.67 -8.17
CA LEU A 153 -6.92 7.29 -6.99
C LEU A 153 -7.82 6.47 -6.07
N VAL A 154 -7.39 5.22 -5.78
CA VAL A 154 -8.10 4.32 -4.86
C VAL A 154 -7.17 4.00 -3.70
N VAL A 155 -7.57 4.40 -2.50
CA VAL A 155 -6.75 4.29 -1.28
C VAL A 155 -7.50 3.52 -0.20
N GLU A 156 -6.82 2.60 0.46
CA GLU A 156 -7.24 2.02 1.74
C GLU A 156 -6.02 1.94 2.66
N GLY A 157 -6.19 2.32 3.92
CA GLY A 157 -5.13 2.23 4.91
C GLY A 157 -5.62 2.34 6.33
N PHE A 158 -4.75 2.09 7.29
CA PHE A 158 -5.06 2.25 8.70
C PHE A 158 -5.19 3.72 9.07
N ALA A 159 -6.17 4.03 9.91
CA ALA A 159 -6.38 5.32 10.52
C ALA A 159 -6.14 5.24 12.03
N GLY A 160 -5.59 6.31 12.62
CA GLY A 160 -5.32 6.35 14.04
C GLY A 160 -4.23 7.37 14.42
N PRO A 161 -3.91 7.48 15.70
CA PRO A 161 -2.92 8.44 16.19
C PRO A 161 -1.47 7.96 16.01
N GLU A 162 -1.26 6.70 15.61
CA GLU A 162 0.09 6.14 15.51
C GLU A 162 0.82 6.68 14.29
N ARG A 163 2.14 6.62 14.36
CA ARG A 163 3.01 7.08 13.28
C ARG A 163 2.66 6.38 11.97
N TYR A 164 2.59 7.15 10.90
CA TYR A 164 2.22 6.72 9.55
C TYR A 164 0.77 6.31 9.32
N MET A 165 -0.12 6.32 10.33
CA MET A 165 -1.55 6.13 10.11
C MET A 165 -2.21 7.40 9.60
N PHE A 166 -3.25 7.26 8.80
CA PHE A 166 -4.04 8.39 8.34
C PHE A 166 -4.78 9.06 9.49
N GLN A 167 -4.74 10.39 9.52
CA GLN A 167 -5.49 11.19 10.47
C GLN A 167 -6.91 11.46 9.94
N MET A 168 -7.80 11.87 10.83
CA MET A 168 -9.19 12.22 10.50
C MET A 168 -9.24 13.21 9.33
N ASN A 169 -9.99 12.85 8.28
CA ASN A 169 -10.18 13.66 7.07
C ASN A 169 -8.89 13.99 6.29
N GLU A 170 -7.76 13.37 6.62
CA GLU A 170 -6.47 13.70 6.01
C GLU A 170 -6.48 13.56 4.49
N LEU A 171 -7.00 12.45 3.95
CA LEU A 171 -7.08 12.24 2.51
C LEU A 171 -7.96 13.27 1.79
N LEU A 172 -9.00 13.78 2.44
CA LEU A 172 -9.84 14.86 1.89
C LEU A 172 -9.07 16.20 1.85
N GLN A 173 -8.22 16.46 2.85
CA GLN A 173 -7.39 17.65 2.91
C GLN A 173 -6.22 17.60 1.93
N ASP A 174 -5.68 16.40 1.68
CA ASP A 174 -4.53 16.19 0.82
C ASP A 174 -4.87 16.24 -0.69
N PHE A 175 -6.13 15.94 -1.05
CA PHE A 175 -6.62 15.91 -2.43
C PHE A 175 -7.87 16.80 -2.63
N PRO A 176 -7.84 18.08 -2.22
CA PRO A 176 -9.02 18.95 -2.25
C PRO A 176 -9.49 19.28 -3.67
N GLU A 177 -8.59 19.18 -4.66
CA GLU A 177 -8.89 19.42 -6.07
C GLU A 177 -9.46 18.19 -6.80
N MET A 178 -9.47 17.02 -6.17
CA MET A 178 -10.03 15.83 -6.77
C MET A 178 -11.54 15.71 -6.46
N ARG A 179 -12.28 15.15 -7.38
CA ARG A 179 -13.69 14.79 -7.14
C ARG A 179 -13.73 13.54 -6.27
N VAL A 180 -14.18 13.68 -5.03
CA VAL A 180 -14.39 12.54 -4.13
C VAL A 180 -15.64 11.78 -4.56
N LEU A 181 -15.48 10.52 -4.94
CA LEU A 181 -16.57 9.62 -5.32
C LEU A 181 -17.04 8.77 -4.13
N ARG A 182 -16.11 8.41 -3.24
CA ARG A 182 -16.38 7.68 -1.99
C ARG A 182 -15.33 8.03 -0.96
N TYR A 183 -15.75 8.25 0.26
CA TYR A 183 -14.89 8.38 1.43
C TYR A 183 -15.54 7.64 2.60
N GLU A 184 -14.75 6.83 3.29
CA GLU A 184 -15.16 6.11 4.48
C GLU A 184 -14.08 6.22 5.54
N ASP A 185 -14.48 6.45 6.78
CA ASP A 185 -13.65 6.49 7.97
C ASP A 185 -14.40 5.67 9.04
N LEU A 186 -13.98 4.40 9.26
CA LEU A 186 -14.80 3.43 9.98
C LEU A 186 -13.99 2.33 10.67
N GLN A 187 -14.63 1.68 11.64
CA GLN A 187 -14.13 0.42 12.18
C GLN A 187 -14.53 -0.73 11.27
N ALA A 188 -13.54 -1.43 10.71
CA ALA A 188 -13.76 -2.60 9.86
C ALA A 188 -12.60 -3.59 9.98
N GLU A 189 -12.83 -4.80 9.49
CA GLU A 189 -11.76 -5.76 9.30
C GLU A 189 -10.88 -5.37 8.12
N ALA A 190 -9.57 -5.29 8.34
CA ALA A 190 -8.62 -5.01 7.27
C ALA A 190 -8.61 -6.16 6.27
N GLU A 191 -8.92 -5.87 4.99
CA GLU A 191 -9.13 -6.93 4.00
C GLU A 191 -7.88 -7.76 3.69
N TRP A 192 -6.68 -7.26 3.98
CA TRP A 192 -5.44 -8.01 3.78
C TRP A 192 -5.04 -8.88 4.99
N ALA A 193 -5.59 -8.59 6.17
CA ALA A 193 -5.30 -9.29 7.42
C ALA A 193 -6.61 -9.58 8.17
N PRO A 194 -7.29 -10.69 7.85
CA PRO A 194 -8.59 -11.02 8.42
C PRO A 194 -8.54 -11.31 9.92
N GLY A 195 -9.68 -11.14 10.59
CA GLY A 195 -9.91 -11.54 11.98
C GLY A 195 -9.68 -10.47 13.02
N LYS A 196 -9.29 -9.25 12.64
CA LYS A 196 -9.13 -8.12 13.58
C LYS A 196 -9.80 -6.86 13.03
N SER A 197 -10.76 -6.33 13.79
CA SER A 197 -11.30 -5.00 13.50
C SER A 197 -10.24 -3.94 13.74
N SER A 198 -10.10 -3.01 12.81
CA SER A 198 -9.17 -1.90 12.84
C SER A 198 -9.88 -0.64 12.36
N HIS A 199 -9.39 0.51 12.78
CA HIS A 199 -9.83 1.79 12.21
C HIS A 199 -9.18 1.94 10.84
N ILE A 200 -9.97 2.08 9.80
CA ILE A 200 -9.52 2.19 8.41
C ILE A 200 -10.16 3.38 7.71
N VAL A 201 -9.43 3.96 6.78
CA VAL A 201 -9.90 4.98 5.86
C VAL A 201 -9.86 4.46 4.44
N ARG A 202 -10.89 4.84 3.65
CA ARG A 202 -11.04 4.49 2.24
C ARG A 202 -11.35 5.74 1.43
N LEU A 203 -10.70 5.86 0.28
CA LEU A 203 -10.95 6.93 -0.67
C LEU A 203 -11.04 6.37 -2.09
N ILE A 204 -12.06 6.79 -2.83
CA ILE A 204 -12.08 6.77 -4.29
C ILE A 204 -12.22 8.21 -4.73
N ALA A 205 -11.20 8.74 -5.41
CA ALA A 205 -11.21 10.09 -5.92
C ALA A 205 -10.80 10.13 -7.40
N GLU A 206 -11.41 11.02 -8.17
CA GLU A 206 -11.18 11.20 -9.60
C GLU A 206 -10.44 12.52 -9.85
N ARG A 207 -9.35 12.47 -10.63
CA ARG A 207 -8.71 13.68 -11.13
C ARG A 207 -9.59 14.34 -12.18
N VAL A 208 -10.02 15.58 -11.96
CA VAL A 208 -11.00 16.27 -12.83
C VAL A 208 -10.32 16.95 -14.03
N TRP A 209 -9.11 17.53 -13.85
CA TRP A 209 -8.32 18.25 -14.87
C TRP A 209 -6.82 18.00 -14.77
#